data_944b929a09e4e9f3d318821f07334681
#
_entry.id   944b929a09e4e9f3d318821f07334681
#
_cell.length_a   1.000
_cell.length_b   1.000
_cell.length_c   1.000
_cell.angle_alpha   90.00
_cell.angle_beta   90.00
_cell.angle_gamma   90.00
#
_symmetry.space_group_name_H-M   'P 1'
#
loop_
_entity.id
_entity.type
_entity.pdbx_description
1 polymer ?
#
loop_
_entity_poly.entity_id
_entity_poly.type
_entity_poly.pdbx_seq_one_letter_code
_entity_poly.pdbx_strand_id
1 'polypeptide(L)'
;QSDIVIEGEGETSIIDGQGTRWWQARDNKETFNPGAMIRFEKGSRFLIRNLKVQNTPGVNITLSNSNGANNGTVHDVTIYNPSSETKTEQPSHNTDGISIWGHHMNIYNCNISTGDDNVVCDNDAQYIHVWNCKFGTGHGASIGSYTKNIKHVWFDNITMNGATAGIRMKTGINSDGTLRGGGEEDWKFTNFTMTNVKNPFSIDCYYDKNYNSDPAVDKANARALDSTTPTYNGILLQNVKTTDVCDGNAIFLIGRPESHIKNVTLDNVQISAKKGIDIRFVDNLVFKN
;
A
#
# COMPACT_ATOMS: atom_id res chain seq x y z
N GLN A 1 25.03 5.19 -4.20
CA GLN A 1 25.46 3.98 -3.46
C GLN A 1 25.03 2.75 -4.25
N SER A 2 25.84 1.70 -4.27
CA SER A 2 25.53 0.46 -4.97
C SER A 2 26.17 -0.75 -4.26
N ASP A 3 25.63 -1.93 -4.56
CA ASP A 3 26.16 -3.21 -4.05
C ASP A 3 26.19 -3.28 -2.51
N ILE A 4 25.08 -2.89 -1.87
CA ILE A 4 24.94 -2.88 -0.42
C ILE A 4 24.15 -4.10 0.02
N VAL A 5 24.66 -4.82 1.01
CA VAL A 5 23.97 -5.95 1.66
C VAL A 5 23.77 -5.63 3.13
N ILE A 6 22.51 -5.74 3.60
CA ILE A 6 22.15 -5.78 5.01
C ILE A 6 21.62 -7.18 5.27
N GLU A 7 22.35 -7.97 6.02
CA GLU A 7 22.05 -9.38 6.27
C GLU A 7 22.13 -9.71 7.74
N GLY A 8 21.15 -10.45 8.21
CA GLY A 8 21.15 -11.07 9.54
C GLY A 8 21.27 -12.59 9.48
N GLU A 9 21.17 -13.22 10.63
CA GLU A 9 21.15 -14.68 10.80
C GLU A 9 19.73 -15.23 11.08
N GLY A 10 18.70 -14.53 10.57
CA GLY A 10 17.29 -14.85 10.78
C GLY A 10 16.63 -13.93 11.84
N GLU A 11 15.54 -14.38 12.43
CA GLU A 11 14.71 -13.57 13.34
C GLU A 11 15.42 -13.15 14.66
N THR A 12 16.56 -13.74 14.98
CA THR A 12 17.37 -13.32 16.12
C THR A 12 18.23 -12.09 15.84
N SER A 13 18.41 -11.72 14.57
CA SER A 13 19.07 -10.49 14.15
C SER A 13 18.04 -9.36 14.10
N ILE A 14 17.93 -8.59 15.17
CA ILE A 14 16.84 -7.62 15.39
C ILE A 14 17.37 -6.19 15.28
N ILE A 15 16.66 -5.39 14.46
CA ILE A 15 16.74 -3.94 14.48
C ILE A 15 15.49 -3.43 15.21
N ASP A 16 15.65 -2.94 16.45
CA ASP A 16 14.56 -2.44 17.28
C ASP A 16 14.60 -0.91 17.37
N GLY A 17 13.53 -0.27 16.90
CA GLY A 17 13.42 1.19 16.85
C GLY A 17 12.96 1.83 18.16
N GLN A 18 12.54 1.03 19.16
CA GLN A 18 12.04 1.51 20.46
C GLN A 18 10.94 2.58 20.33
N GLY A 19 10.00 2.39 19.40
CA GLY A 19 9.07 3.37 18.88
C GLY A 19 8.02 3.90 19.86
N THR A 20 7.76 3.23 20.98
CA THR A 20 6.64 3.54 21.88
C THR A 20 6.56 5.01 22.28
N ARG A 21 7.68 5.63 22.68
CA ARG A 21 7.71 7.05 23.06
C ARG A 21 7.39 7.97 21.89
N TRP A 22 7.79 7.57 20.69
CA TRP A 22 7.53 8.30 19.46
C TRP A 22 6.05 8.26 19.08
N TRP A 23 5.42 7.11 19.22
CA TRP A 23 3.98 6.98 18.96
C TRP A 23 3.17 7.78 19.98
N GLN A 24 3.55 7.77 21.26
CA GLN A 24 2.95 8.62 22.30
C GLN A 24 3.10 10.13 21.98
N ALA A 25 4.30 10.57 21.61
CA ALA A 25 4.56 11.98 21.24
C ALA A 25 3.67 12.40 20.06
N ARG A 26 3.52 11.55 19.04
CA ARG A 26 2.62 11.83 17.94
C ARG A 26 1.16 11.95 18.38
N ASP A 27 0.68 11.03 19.21
CA ASP A 27 -0.70 11.05 19.69
C ASP A 27 -0.96 12.29 20.57
N ASN A 28 0.06 12.75 21.27
CA ASN A 28 0.05 14.02 22.02
C ASN A 28 0.21 15.27 21.12
N LYS A 29 0.31 15.10 19.78
CA LYS A 29 0.53 16.19 18.82
C LYS A 29 1.81 16.99 19.02
N GLU A 30 2.82 16.37 19.57
CA GLU A 30 4.17 16.93 19.65
C GLU A 30 4.83 16.94 18.26
N THR A 31 5.80 17.83 18.05
CA THR A 31 6.55 17.86 16.77
C THR A 31 7.33 16.57 16.61
N PHE A 32 7.10 15.88 15.49
CA PHE A 32 7.59 14.54 15.30
C PHE A 32 7.88 14.26 13.82
N ASN A 33 9.10 13.85 13.51
CA ASN A 33 9.47 13.35 12.18
C ASN A 33 10.59 12.31 12.32
N PRO A 34 10.23 11.04 12.56
CA PRO A 34 11.22 10.00 12.86
C PRO A 34 12.01 9.53 11.64
N GLY A 35 11.54 9.78 10.42
CA GLY A 35 12.09 9.17 9.23
C GLY A 35 11.85 7.66 9.16
N ALA A 36 12.46 7.00 8.19
CA ALA A 36 12.44 5.53 8.06
C ALA A 36 13.60 4.90 8.84
N MET A 37 13.36 3.68 9.37
CA MET A 37 14.39 2.94 10.11
C MET A 37 15.53 2.48 9.22
N ILE A 38 15.19 1.93 8.05
CA ILE A 38 16.15 1.64 6.99
C ILE A 38 15.74 2.45 5.77
N ARG A 39 16.66 3.26 5.24
CA ARG A 39 16.36 4.12 4.10
C ARG A 39 17.44 4.01 3.03
N PHE A 40 17.03 3.53 1.86
CA PHE A 40 17.83 3.60 0.64
C PHE A 40 17.36 4.75 -0.22
N GLU A 41 18.19 5.75 -0.40
CA GLU A 41 17.98 6.86 -1.33
C GLU A 41 19.04 6.83 -2.42
N LYS A 42 18.62 6.90 -3.69
CA LYS A 42 19.53 6.92 -4.85
C LYS A 42 20.52 5.74 -4.84
N GLY A 43 20.08 4.61 -4.28
CA GLY A 43 20.87 3.39 -4.24
C GLY A 43 20.55 2.45 -5.40
N SER A 44 21.47 1.63 -5.79
CA SER A 44 21.25 0.57 -6.77
C SER A 44 21.91 -0.73 -6.37
N ARG A 45 21.30 -1.86 -6.75
CA ARG A 45 21.78 -3.20 -6.42
C ARG A 45 22.00 -3.39 -4.91
N PHE A 46 20.92 -3.38 -4.17
CA PHE A 46 20.96 -3.63 -2.72
C PHE A 46 20.18 -4.91 -2.37
N LEU A 47 20.55 -5.50 -1.26
CA LEU A 47 19.94 -6.69 -0.70
C LEU A 47 19.70 -6.49 0.81
N ILE A 48 18.47 -6.73 1.26
CA ILE A 48 18.11 -6.80 2.69
C ILE A 48 17.52 -8.18 2.94
N ARG A 49 18.09 -8.95 3.87
CA ARG A 49 17.58 -10.30 4.14
C ARG A 49 17.88 -10.84 5.53
N ASN A 50 17.15 -11.89 5.89
CA ASN A 50 17.38 -12.72 7.08
C ASN A 50 17.47 -11.91 8.38
N LEU A 51 16.56 -10.96 8.59
CA LEU A 51 16.53 -10.15 9.81
C LEU A 51 15.11 -9.76 10.21
N LYS A 52 14.99 -9.26 11.42
CA LYS A 52 13.75 -8.69 11.93
C LYS A 52 13.90 -7.19 12.16
N VAL A 53 12.90 -6.41 11.72
CA VAL A 53 12.76 -4.98 12.05
C VAL A 53 11.52 -4.82 12.89
N GLN A 54 11.62 -4.17 14.04
CA GLN A 54 10.46 -4.02 14.93
C GLN A 54 10.42 -2.70 15.66
N ASN A 55 9.23 -2.34 16.15
CA ASN A 55 8.98 -1.16 16.99
C ASN A 55 9.58 0.12 16.40
N THR A 56 9.44 0.33 15.12
CA THR A 56 10.03 1.50 14.46
C THR A 56 9.21 2.76 14.79
N PRO A 57 9.85 3.90 14.98
CA PRO A 57 9.15 5.16 15.23
C PRO A 57 8.20 5.60 14.11
N GLY A 58 8.54 5.29 12.87
CA GLY A 58 7.79 5.56 11.65
C GLY A 58 7.97 4.42 10.66
N VAL A 59 8.10 4.70 9.35
CA VAL A 59 8.28 3.69 8.30
C VAL A 59 9.43 2.73 8.61
N ASN A 60 9.23 1.44 8.42
CA ASN A 60 10.28 0.44 8.67
C ASN A 60 11.37 0.49 7.60
N ILE A 61 11.02 0.28 6.34
CA ILE A 61 11.97 0.26 5.23
C ILE A 61 11.45 1.18 4.12
N THR A 62 12.26 2.15 3.70
CA THR A 62 11.96 3.00 2.54
C THR A 62 12.97 2.73 1.43
N LEU A 63 12.46 2.39 0.26
CA LEU A 63 13.22 2.15 -0.96
C LEU A 63 12.93 3.27 -1.94
N SER A 64 13.76 4.31 -1.93
CA SER A 64 13.51 5.53 -2.69
C SER A 64 14.58 5.78 -3.73
N ASN A 65 14.15 6.08 -4.93
CA ASN A 65 15.03 6.58 -5.98
C ASN A 65 14.39 7.73 -6.74
N SER A 66 14.61 8.91 -6.30
CA SER A 66 14.11 10.11 -6.96
C SER A 66 14.70 10.36 -8.36
N ASN A 67 15.67 9.57 -8.84
CA ASN A 67 16.40 9.85 -10.08
C ASN A 67 16.86 8.60 -10.86
N GLY A 68 16.13 7.50 -10.87
CA GLY A 68 16.47 6.36 -11.70
C GLY A 68 16.20 4.98 -11.06
N ALA A 69 16.60 3.90 -11.75
CA ALA A 69 16.35 2.54 -11.35
C ALA A 69 17.25 2.08 -10.21
N ASN A 70 16.75 1.24 -9.32
CA ASN A 70 17.53 0.71 -8.19
C ASN A 70 17.54 -0.74 -8.25
N ASN A 71 17.21 -1.66 -8.75
CA ASN A 71 17.43 -3.11 -8.68
C ASN A 71 17.63 -3.58 -7.22
N GLY A 72 16.60 -3.47 -6.42
CA GLY A 72 16.66 -3.86 -5.00
C GLY A 72 15.94 -5.17 -4.70
N THR A 73 16.41 -5.88 -3.69
CA THR A 73 15.75 -7.09 -3.20
C THR A 73 15.63 -7.06 -1.68
N VAL A 74 14.42 -7.38 -1.19
CA VAL A 74 14.14 -7.59 0.24
C VAL A 74 13.50 -8.97 0.38
N HIS A 75 14.11 -9.88 1.14
CA HIS A 75 13.53 -11.20 1.34
C HIS A 75 13.87 -11.83 2.68
N ASP A 76 13.01 -12.75 3.12
CA ASP A 76 13.15 -13.42 4.40
C ASP A 76 13.30 -12.42 5.56
N VAL A 77 12.48 -11.36 5.53
CA VAL A 77 12.45 -10.29 6.54
C VAL A 77 11.14 -10.34 7.30
N THR A 78 11.25 -10.28 8.62
CA THR A 78 10.08 -10.09 9.50
C THR A 78 10.00 -8.63 9.93
N ILE A 79 8.84 -8.01 9.75
CA ILE A 79 8.54 -6.65 10.22
C ILE A 79 7.39 -6.74 11.22
N TYR A 80 7.59 -6.12 12.39
CA TYR A 80 6.55 -6.07 13.42
C TYR A 80 6.44 -4.70 14.08
N ASN A 81 5.25 -4.12 14.00
CA ASN A 81 4.83 -2.99 14.81
C ASN A 81 3.39 -3.25 15.31
N PRO A 82 2.99 -2.73 16.48
CA PRO A 82 1.62 -2.84 16.94
C PRO A 82 0.62 -2.27 15.93
N SER A 83 -0.57 -2.85 15.87
CA SER A 83 -1.65 -2.32 15.01
C SER A 83 -2.05 -0.90 15.42
N SER A 84 -2.42 -0.07 14.44
CA SER A 84 -3.06 1.22 14.70
C SER A 84 -4.45 1.10 15.33
N GLU A 85 -5.08 -0.07 15.22
CA GLU A 85 -6.39 -0.38 15.79
C GLU A 85 -6.31 -1.06 17.17
N THR A 86 -5.10 -1.30 17.69
CA THR A 86 -4.93 -1.97 18.99
C THR A 86 -5.43 -1.10 20.15
N LYS A 87 -5.98 -1.77 21.17
CA LYS A 87 -6.38 -1.14 22.44
C LYS A 87 -5.56 -1.63 23.63
N THR A 88 -4.68 -2.57 23.41
CA THR A 88 -3.87 -3.23 24.46
C THR A 88 -2.42 -2.74 24.46
N GLU A 89 -1.97 -2.14 23.38
CA GLU A 89 -0.63 -1.58 23.22
C GLU A 89 -0.75 -0.14 22.70
N GLN A 90 0.35 0.61 22.74
CA GLN A 90 0.39 1.93 22.10
C GLN A 90 0.24 1.78 20.58
N PRO A 91 -0.78 2.37 19.94
CA PRO A 91 -0.96 2.28 18.49
C PRO A 91 0.22 2.88 17.72
N SER A 92 0.68 2.19 16.68
CA SER A 92 1.84 2.60 15.91
C SER A 92 1.48 3.15 14.53
N HIS A 93 0.62 4.16 14.45
CA HIS A 93 0.26 4.76 13.15
C HIS A 93 1.48 5.20 12.32
N ASN A 94 1.39 5.18 11.00
CA ASN A 94 2.44 5.55 10.06
C ASN A 94 3.72 4.70 10.17
N THR A 95 3.59 3.45 10.61
CA THR A 95 4.68 2.49 10.63
C THR A 95 4.58 1.53 9.43
N ASP A 96 4.52 2.10 8.23
CA ASP A 96 4.50 1.31 6.99
C ASP A 96 5.63 0.28 6.99
N GLY A 97 5.37 -0.91 6.48
CA GLY A 97 6.36 -1.97 6.42
C GLY A 97 7.44 -1.66 5.40
N ILE A 98 7.10 -1.73 4.13
CA ILE A 98 8.03 -1.40 3.03
C ILE A 98 7.36 -0.37 2.13
N SER A 99 7.94 0.83 2.07
CA SER A 99 7.50 1.94 1.22
C SER A 99 8.44 2.07 0.02
N ILE A 100 7.88 1.98 -1.20
CA ILE A 100 8.63 1.86 -2.45
C ILE A 100 8.38 3.09 -3.32
N TRP A 101 9.45 3.80 -3.65
CA TRP A 101 9.49 5.00 -4.50
C TRP A 101 10.47 4.84 -5.67
N GLY A 102 10.80 3.63 -6.07
CA GLY A 102 11.85 3.35 -7.03
C GLY A 102 11.50 2.22 -7.99
N HIS A 103 12.47 1.79 -8.78
CA HIS A 103 12.28 0.86 -9.88
C HIS A 103 12.95 -0.50 -9.63
N HIS A 104 12.36 -1.55 -10.25
CA HIS A 104 12.93 -2.91 -10.26
C HIS A 104 13.16 -3.47 -8.87
N MET A 105 12.11 -3.50 -8.04
CA MET A 105 12.17 -4.04 -6.69
C MET A 105 11.55 -5.43 -6.62
N ASN A 106 12.23 -6.33 -5.92
CA ASN A 106 11.78 -7.68 -5.61
C ASN A 106 11.62 -7.84 -4.11
N ILE A 107 10.40 -8.17 -3.65
CA ILE A 107 10.10 -8.37 -2.23
C ILE A 107 9.43 -9.72 -2.08
N TYR A 108 10.01 -10.64 -1.30
CA TYR A 108 9.44 -11.96 -1.17
C TYR A 108 9.76 -12.66 0.15
N ASN A 109 8.94 -13.66 0.47
CA ASN A 109 9.07 -14.45 1.70
C ASN A 109 9.09 -13.58 2.98
N CYS A 110 8.41 -12.43 2.97
CA CYS A 110 8.38 -11.53 4.12
C CYS A 110 7.12 -11.75 4.97
N ASN A 111 7.27 -11.54 6.29
CA ASN A 111 6.18 -11.54 7.25
C ASN A 111 6.03 -10.13 7.84
N ILE A 112 4.94 -9.43 7.53
CA ILE A 112 4.82 -7.99 7.79
C ILE A 112 3.53 -7.70 8.55
N SER A 113 3.66 -7.22 9.80
CA SER A 113 2.57 -6.69 10.63
C SER A 113 2.92 -5.28 11.06
N THR A 114 2.03 -4.33 10.83
CA THR A 114 2.32 -2.90 10.97
C THR A 114 1.11 -2.13 11.52
N GLY A 115 1.32 -0.87 11.82
CA GLY A 115 0.26 0.08 12.13
C GLY A 115 -0.18 0.93 10.95
N ASP A 116 0.38 0.69 9.74
CA ASP A 116 -0.04 1.32 8.49
C ASP A 116 0.12 0.34 7.32
N ASP A 117 0.39 0.78 6.10
CA ASP A 117 0.49 -0.09 4.92
C ASP A 117 1.55 -1.20 5.11
N ASN A 118 1.22 -2.46 4.78
CA ASN A 118 2.22 -3.54 4.88
C ASN A 118 3.30 -3.41 3.81
N VAL A 119 2.89 -3.25 2.56
CA VAL A 119 3.77 -2.82 1.46
C VAL A 119 3.03 -1.76 0.65
N VAL A 120 3.66 -0.63 0.41
CA VAL A 120 3.08 0.47 -0.37
C VAL A 120 3.99 0.88 -1.51
N CYS A 121 3.39 1.05 -2.70
CA CYS A 121 4.03 1.68 -3.86
C CYS A 121 3.56 3.13 -3.96
N ASP A 122 4.51 4.05 -3.98
CA ASP A 122 4.30 5.48 -4.11
C ASP A 122 4.95 6.01 -5.41
N ASN A 123 4.94 7.33 -5.62
CA ASN A 123 5.40 7.99 -6.84
C ASN A 123 6.63 7.34 -7.48
N ASP A 124 6.54 7.15 -8.78
CA ASP A 124 7.58 6.58 -9.62
C ASP A 124 7.94 5.11 -9.30
N ALA A 125 7.15 4.39 -8.50
CA ALA A 125 7.33 2.96 -8.29
C ALA A 125 7.02 2.20 -9.59
N GLN A 126 8.02 1.54 -10.19
CA GLN A 126 7.86 0.82 -11.45
C GLN A 126 8.59 -0.51 -11.44
N TYR A 127 8.00 -1.51 -12.11
CA TYR A 127 8.55 -2.87 -12.18
C TYR A 127 8.76 -3.47 -10.79
N ILE A 128 7.68 -3.46 -10.01
CA ILE A 128 7.66 -3.96 -8.64
C ILE A 128 7.03 -5.35 -8.60
N HIS A 129 7.72 -6.31 -7.99
CA HIS A 129 7.17 -7.63 -7.74
C HIS A 129 7.25 -7.96 -6.25
N VAL A 130 6.09 -8.25 -5.66
CA VAL A 130 5.95 -8.67 -4.26
C VAL A 130 5.29 -10.02 -4.23
N TRP A 131 5.93 -11.05 -3.65
CA TRP A 131 5.33 -12.38 -3.67
C TRP A 131 5.67 -13.25 -2.47
N ASN A 132 4.87 -14.30 -2.25
CA ASN A 132 5.02 -15.23 -1.14
C ASN A 132 5.11 -14.53 0.23
N CYS A 133 4.36 -13.47 0.45
CA CYS A 133 4.39 -12.70 1.68
C CYS A 133 3.16 -12.97 2.56
N LYS A 134 3.36 -12.80 3.87
CA LYS A 134 2.30 -12.83 4.87
C LYS A 134 2.11 -11.44 5.45
N PHE A 135 0.91 -10.88 5.31
CA PHE A 135 0.55 -9.60 5.91
C PHE A 135 -0.37 -9.84 7.10
N GLY A 136 0.08 -9.39 8.28
CA GLY A 136 -0.72 -9.40 9.50
C GLY A 136 -1.58 -8.14 9.61
N THR A 137 -1.54 -7.49 10.77
CA THR A 137 -2.16 -6.17 10.95
C THR A 137 -1.53 -5.13 10.02
N GLY A 138 -2.29 -4.10 9.67
CA GLY A 138 -1.87 -3.04 8.77
C GLY A 138 -2.95 -2.69 7.74
N HIS A 139 -2.56 -2.02 6.66
CA HIS A 139 -3.48 -1.58 5.61
C HIS A 139 -3.27 -2.33 4.28
N GLY A 140 -2.61 -3.49 4.30
CA GLY A 140 -2.52 -4.43 3.19
C GLY A 140 -1.53 -4.07 2.08
N ALA A 141 -1.84 -4.54 0.86
CA ALA A 141 -1.11 -4.24 -0.37
C ALA A 141 -1.62 -2.90 -0.92
N SER A 142 -0.80 -1.86 -0.79
CA SER A 142 -1.22 -0.48 -1.03
C SER A 142 -0.54 0.17 -2.24
N ILE A 143 -1.29 1.03 -2.93
CA ILE A 143 -0.80 1.96 -3.94
C ILE A 143 -1.18 3.38 -3.49
N GLY A 144 -0.19 4.24 -3.30
CA GLY A 144 -0.40 5.64 -2.92
C GLY A 144 -0.48 5.89 -1.41
N SER A 145 -0.75 7.10 -1.03
CA SER A 145 -1.55 8.18 -1.67
C SER A 145 -0.81 9.08 -2.68
N TYR A 146 0.47 8.90 -2.90
CA TYR A 146 1.24 9.55 -3.96
C TYR A 146 1.34 8.58 -5.14
N THR A 147 0.51 8.76 -6.18
CA THR A 147 0.33 7.72 -7.21
C THR A 147 0.93 8.07 -8.58
N LYS A 148 1.62 9.20 -8.70
CA LYS A 148 2.17 9.63 -9.96
C LYS A 148 3.13 8.61 -10.57
N ASN A 149 2.86 8.21 -11.80
CA ASN A 149 3.74 7.38 -12.63
C ASN A 149 4.07 6.00 -12.03
N ILE A 150 3.09 5.38 -11.32
CA ILE A 150 3.23 4.02 -10.79
C ILE A 150 2.80 3.01 -11.85
N LYS A 151 3.71 2.11 -12.26
CA LYS A 151 3.49 1.19 -13.38
C LYS A 151 4.08 -0.19 -13.13
N HIS A 152 3.47 -1.21 -13.76
CA HIS A 152 3.99 -2.56 -13.76
C HIS A 152 4.22 -3.10 -12.33
N VAL A 153 3.17 -3.04 -11.51
CA VAL A 153 3.20 -3.53 -10.13
C VAL A 153 2.48 -4.88 -10.06
N TRP A 154 3.13 -5.85 -9.48
CA TRP A 154 2.55 -7.17 -9.29
C TRP A 154 2.73 -7.66 -7.85
N PHE A 155 1.60 -7.92 -7.19
CA PHE A 155 1.55 -8.65 -5.92
C PHE A 155 1.01 -10.05 -6.20
N ASP A 156 1.75 -11.09 -5.78
CA ASP A 156 1.39 -12.48 -6.04
C ASP A 156 1.54 -13.37 -4.80
N ASN A 157 0.61 -14.30 -4.61
CA ASN A 157 0.63 -15.25 -3.51
C ASN A 157 0.78 -14.58 -2.14
N ILE A 158 -0.20 -13.75 -1.79
CA ILE A 158 -0.23 -13.02 -0.54
C ILE A 158 -1.29 -13.61 0.39
N THR A 159 -0.88 -13.95 1.61
CA THR A 159 -1.79 -14.36 2.68
C THR A 159 -1.95 -13.22 3.67
N MET A 160 -3.19 -12.86 4.01
CA MET A 160 -3.49 -11.78 4.95
C MET A 160 -4.28 -12.29 6.15
N ASN A 161 -3.97 -11.76 7.35
CA ASN A 161 -4.76 -12.02 8.54
C ASN A 161 -4.76 -10.81 9.49
N GLY A 162 -5.91 -10.12 9.57
CA GLY A 162 -6.11 -9.00 10.50
C GLY A 162 -5.81 -7.61 9.94
N ALA A 163 -5.61 -7.48 8.64
CA ALA A 163 -5.43 -6.18 8.00
C ALA A 163 -6.75 -5.39 7.88
N THR A 164 -6.70 -4.07 8.01
CA THR A 164 -7.89 -3.21 7.81
C THR A 164 -8.25 -3.06 6.34
N ALA A 165 -7.30 -3.25 5.44
CA ALA A 165 -7.53 -3.32 4.01
C ALA A 165 -6.74 -4.48 3.39
N GLY A 166 -7.27 -5.06 2.32
CA GLY A 166 -6.61 -6.09 1.54
C GLY A 166 -5.77 -5.48 0.40
N ILE A 167 -6.42 -5.21 -0.73
CA ILE A 167 -5.87 -4.50 -1.88
C ILE A 167 -6.43 -3.08 -1.82
N ARG A 168 -5.56 -2.09 -1.67
CA ARG A 168 -5.96 -0.70 -1.42
C ARG A 168 -5.20 0.24 -2.34
N MET A 169 -5.93 0.99 -3.15
CA MET A 169 -5.38 2.04 -4.00
C MET A 169 -6.01 3.38 -3.63
N LYS A 170 -5.20 4.41 -3.50
CA LYS A 170 -5.68 5.71 -3.02
C LYS A 170 -4.87 6.85 -3.61
N THR A 171 -5.54 7.90 -4.08
CA THR A 171 -4.88 9.15 -4.51
C THR A 171 -5.31 10.30 -3.61
N GLY A 172 -4.34 11.00 -3.05
CA GLY A 172 -4.56 12.17 -2.22
C GLY A 172 -4.50 13.49 -2.98
N ILE A 173 -4.62 14.59 -2.24
CA ILE A 173 -4.51 15.96 -2.72
C ILE A 173 -3.43 16.71 -1.93
N ASN A 174 -2.68 17.58 -2.58
CA ASN A 174 -1.69 18.45 -1.93
C ASN A 174 -2.35 19.68 -1.29
N SER A 175 -1.63 20.36 -0.42
CA SER A 175 -2.11 21.57 0.24
C SER A 175 -2.42 22.71 -0.72
N ASP A 176 -1.82 22.72 -1.91
CA ASP A 176 -2.10 23.67 -2.99
C ASP A 176 -3.31 23.28 -3.85
N GLY A 177 -3.97 22.16 -3.54
CA GLY A 177 -5.12 21.66 -4.26
C GLY A 177 -4.81 20.80 -5.47
N THR A 178 -3.55 20.55 -5.83
CA THR A 178 -3.17 19.62 -6.91
C THR A 178 -3.37 18.17 -6.46
N LEU A 179 -3.74 17.29 -7.39
CA LEU A 179 -3.87 15.86 -7.11
C LEU A 179 -2.48 15.20 -7.08
N ARG A 180 -2.40 14.01 -6.47
CA ARG A 180 -1.14 13.28 -6.32
C ARG A 180 -1.04 12.12 -7.31
N GLY A 181 -1.64 12.24 -8.49
CA GLY A 181 -1.75 11.20 -9.50
C GLY A 181 -1.02 11.50 -10.79
N GLY A 182 -1.35 10.73 -11.83
CA GLY A 182 -0.93 10.89 -13.23
C GLY A 182 -0.04 9.76 -13.73
N GLY A 183 -0.50 9.02 -14.75
CA GLY A 183 0.27 7.98 -15.45
C GLY A 183 0.31 6.63 -14.73
N GLU A 184 -0.75 6.26 -14.05
CA GLU A 184 -0.91 4.99 -13.34
C GLU A 184 -1.42 3.89 -14.26
N GLU A 185 -0.71 2.76 -14.37
CA GLU A 185 -1.12 1.66 -15.23
C GLU A 185 -0.49 0.29 -14.91
N ASP A 186 -1.16 -0.77 -15.35
CA ASP A 186 -0.72 -2.18 -15.32
C ASP A 186 -0.38 -2.69 -13.91
N TRP A 187 -1.44 -2.91 -13.13
CA TRP A 187 -1.33 -3.46 -11.78
C TRP A 187 -2.02 -4.82 -11.68
N LYS A 188 -1.32 -5.79 -11.08
CA LYS A 188 -1.78 -7.17 -10.92
C LYS A 188 -1.74 -7.59 -9.47
N PHE A 189 -2.83 -8.17 -9.01
CA PHE A 189 -2.99 -8.75 -7.68
C PHE A 189 -3.52 -10.17 -7.86
N THR A 190 -2.64 -11.15 -7.63
CA THR A 190 -2.94 -12.55 -7.96
C THR A 190 -2.75 -13.45 -6.74
N ASN A 191 -3.61 -14.47 -6.61
CA ASN A 191 -3.47 -15.51 -5.59
C ASN A 191 -3.51 -14.97 -4.14
N PHE A 192 -4.53 -14.17 -3.82
CA PHE A 192 -4.72 -13.64 -2.47
C PHE A 192 -5.65 -14.51 -1.64
N THR A 193 -5.25 -14.77 -0.38
CA THR A 193 -6.14 -15.33 0.64
C THR A 193 -6.21 -14.38 1.82
N MET A 194 -7.42 -13.89 2.14
CA MET A 194 -7.66 -12.86 3.14
C MET A 194 -8.52 -13.41 4.27
N THR A 195 -8.05 -13.33 5.50
CA THR A 195 -8.75 -13.68 6.73
C THR A 195 -8.82 -12.46 7.64
N ASN A 196 -9.95 -12.19 8.28
CA ASN A 196 -10.14 -11.03 9.16
C ASN A 196 -9.72 -9.70 8.50
N VAL A 197 -9.98 -9.53 7.21
CA VAL A 197 -9.72 -8.29 6.47
C VAL A 197 -10.98 -7.46 6.41
N LYS A 198 -10.91 -6.18 6.81
CA LYS A 198 -12.10 -5.32 6.90
C LYS A 198 -12.62 -4.87 5.53
N ASN A 199 -11.74 -4.37 4.66
CA ASN A 199 -12.06 -3.87 3.32
C ASN A 199 -11.19 -4.60 2.28
N PRO A 200 -11.69 -5.67 1.64
CA PRO A 200 -10.84 -6.55 0.82
C PRO A 200 -10.33 -5.91 -0.46
N PHE A 201 -11.13 -5.05 -1.13
CA PHE A 201 -10.70 -4.36 -2.34
C PHE A 201 -11.26 -2.93 -2.42
N SER A 202 -10.37 -1.96 -2.54
CA SER A 202 -10.75 -0.56 -2.67
C SER A 202 -9.85 0.25 -3.59
N ILE A 203 -10.46 1.15 -4.37
CA ILE A 203 -9.81 2.24 -5.09
C ILE A 203 -10.54 3.53 -4.70
N ASP A 204 -9.81 4.50 -4.12
CA ASP A 204 -10.35 5.78 -3.69
C ASP A 204 -9.53 6.94 -4.28
N CYS A 205 -10.08 7.60 -5.29
CA CYS A 205 -9.48 8.78 -5.90
C CYS A 205 -9.78 10.10 -5.14
N TYR A 206 -10.37 9.99 -3.96
CA TYR A 206 -10.69 11.11 -3.05
C TYR A 206 -10.05 10.95 -1.68
N TYR A 207 -9.01 10.15 -1.58
CA TYR A 207 -8.33 9.89 -0.32
C TYR A 207 -7.63 11.15 0.20
N ASP A 208 -8.36 11.94 0.99
CA ASP A 208 -7.85 13.14 1.65
C ASP A 208 -8.70 13.51 2.86
N LYS A 209 -8.07 13.95 3.94
CA LYS A 209 -8.75 14.39 5.15
C LYS A 209 -9.53 15.72 4.97
N ASN A 210 -9.19 16.46 3.94
CA ASN A 210 -9.73 17.79 3.64
C ASN A 210 -10.69 17.77 2.44
N TYR A 211 -10.96 16.60 1.87
CA TYR A 211 -11.76 16.46 0.68
C TYR A 211 -12.95 15.54 0.92
N ASN A 212 -14.11 15.90 0.39
CA ASN A 212 -15.30 15.06 0.51
C ASN A 212 -15.18 13.84 -0.42
N SER A 213 -15.23 12.65 0.14
CA SER A 213 -15.21 11.40 -0.62
C SER A 213 -16.52 11.05 -1.30
N ASP A 214 -17.52 11.96 -1.32
CA ASP A 214 -18.75 11.77 -2.08
C ASP A 214 -18.60 12.28 -3.53
N PRO A 215 -18.45 11.38 -4.52
CA PRO A 215 -18.32 11.77 -5.92
C PRO A 215 -19.53 12.51 -6.50
N ALA A 216 -20.70 12.40 -5.88
CA ALA A 216 -21.88 13.16 -6.31
C ALA A 216 -21.70 14.66 -6.07
N VAL A 217 -20.96 15.04 -5.04
CA VAL A 217 -20.59 16.43 -4.77
C VAL A 217 -19.53 16.90 -5.75
N ASP A 218 -18.48 16.10 -5.97
CA ASP A 218 -17.40 16.47 -6.88
C ASP A 218 -17.82 16.46 -8.36
N LYS A 219 -18.81 15.66 -8.73
CA LYS A 219 -19.37 15.63 -10.09
C LYS A 219 -19.84 17.00 -10.58
N ALA A 220 -20.39 17.81 -9.69
CA ALA A 220 -20.80 19.18 -10.03
C ALA A 220 -19.60 20.12 -10.20
N ASN A 221 -18.43 19.75 -9.71
CA ASN A 221 -17.20 20.52 -9.69
C ASN A 221 -16.05 19.75 -10.36
N ALA A 222 -16.33 19.00 -11.45
CA ALA A 222 -15.31 18.28 -12.20
C ALA A 222 -14.14 19.20 -12.57
N ARG A 223 -12.92 18.73 -12.35
CA ARG A 223 -11.70 19.50 -12.59
C ARG A 223 -11.27 19.39 -14.05
N ALA A 224 -10.54 20.38 -14.53
CA ALA A 224 -9.78 20.22 -15.76
C ALA A 224 -8.72 19.12 -15.58
N LEU A 225 -8.52 18.32 -16.61
CA LEU A 225 -7.44 17.33 -16.64
C LEU A 225 -6.09 18.02 -16.67
N ASP A 226 -5.16 17.55 -15.87
CA ASP A 226 -3.77 17.97 -15.86
C ASP A 226 -2.83 16.78 -15.56
N SER A 227 -1.54 17.04 -15.46
CA SER A 227 -0.51 16.01 -15.23
C SER A 227 -0.55 15.40 -13.82
N THR A 228 -1.41 15.90 -12.95
CA THR A 228 -1.59 15.39 -11.57
C THR A 228 -2.89 14.62 -11.41
N THR A 229 -3.73 14.60 -12.43
CA THR A 229 -5.00 13.86 -12.39
C THR A 229 -4.74 12.35 -12.43
N PRO A 230 -5.26 11.55 -11.48
CA PRO A 230 -5.07 10.10 -11.47
C PRO A 230 -5.70 9.45 -12.70
N THR A 231 -5.01 8.49 -13.28
CA THR A 231 -5.39 7.79 -14.52
C THR A 231 -5.37 6.27 -14.38
N TYR A 232 -5.96 5.75 -13.34
CA TYR A 232 -5.98 4.31 -13.06
C TYR A 232 -6.44 3.48 -14.24
N ASN A 233 -5.55 2.65 -14.79
CA ASN A 233 -5.81 1.88 -16.00
C ASN A 233 -5.15 0.49 -15.99
N GLY A 234 -5.91 -0.55 -16.33
CA GLY A 234 -5.36 -1.90 -16.46
C GLY A 234 -5.09 -2.57 -15.12
N ILE A 235 -6.14 -2.87 -14.35
CA ILE A 235 -6.07 -3.48 -13.03
C ILE A 235 -6.63 -4.91 -13.11
N LEU A 236 -5.82 -5.90 -12.74
CA LEU A 236 -6.22 -7.30 -12.66
C LEU A 236 -6.22 -7.80 -11.23
N LEU A 237 -7.37 -8.30 -10.77
CA LEU A 237 -7.47 -9.18 -9.62
C LEU A 237 -7.75 -10.59 -10.12
N GLN A 238 -6.91 -11.57 -9.74
CA GLN A 238 -7.11 -12.95 -10.15
C GLN A 238 -6.88 -13.93 -8.99
N ASN A 239 -7.78 -14.88 -8.80
CA ASN A 239 -7.72 -15.86 -7.71
C ASN A 239 -7.65 -15.18 -6.33
N VAL A 240 -8.55 -14.24 -6.05
CA VAL A 240 -8.64 -13.52 -4.79
C VAL A 240 -9.81 -14.04 -3.98
N LYS A 241 -9.58 -14.42 -2.72
CA LYS A 241 -10.65 -14.90 -1.84
C LYS A 241 -10.55 -14.38 -0.43
N THR A 242 -11.73 -14.20 0.21
CA THR A 242 -11.86 -14.04 1.66
C THR A 242 -12.27 -15.38 2.28
N THR A 243 -11.78 -15.70 3.48
CA THR A 243 -12.14 -16.93 4.20
C THR A 243 -13.27 -16.71 5.21
N ASP A 244 -13.62 -15.46 5.47
CA ASP A 244 -14.65 -15.01 6.41
C ASP A 244 -15.40 -13.80 5.84
N VAL A 245 -16.37 -13.29 6.62
CA VAL A 245 -17.20 -12.16 6.22
C VAL A 245 -16.54 -10.84 6.61
N CYS A 246 -16.12 -10.06 5.63
CA CYS A 246 -15.51 -8.76 5.81
C CYS A 246 -16.52 -7.72 6.33
N ASP A 247 -16.10 -6.79 7.20
CA ASP A 247 -16.98 -5.77 7.78
C ASP A 247 -17.32 -4.62 6.81
N GLY A 248 -16.45 -4.34 5.86
CA GLY A 248 -16.60 -3.25 4.89
C GLY A 248 -17.36 -3.63 3.62
N ASN A 249 -17.12 -2.88 2.55
CA ASN A 249 -17.62 -3.20 1.22
C ASN A 249 -16.86 -4.38 0.62
N ALA A 250 -17.57 -5.23 -0.12
CA ALA A 250 -16.93 -6.25 -0.93
C ALA A 250 -15.98 -5.63 -1.95
N ILE A 251 -16.45 -4.59 -2.64
CA ILE A 251 -15.71 -3.82 -3.63
C ILE A 251 -16.08 -2.35 -3.48
N PHE A 252 -15.07 -1.48 -3.43
CA PHE A 252 -15.24 -0.04 -3.36
C PHE A 252 -14.35 0.63 -4.41
N LEU A 253 -14.95 1.07 -5.53
CA LEU A 253 -14.24 1.69 -6.65
C LEU A 253 -14.79 3.08 -6.91
N ILE A 254 -14.08 4.11 -6.48
CA ILE A 254 -14.49 5.50 -6.63
C ILE A 254 -13.46 6.25 -7.46
N GLY A 255 -13.73 6.35 -8.76
CA GLY A 255 -13.00 7.20 -9.69
C GLY A 255 -13.42 8.65 -9.60
N ARG A 256 -12.94 9.48 -10.52
CA ARG A 256 -13.29 10.91 -10.62
C ARG A 256 -14.13 11.17 -11.87
N PRO A 257 -15.06 12.15 -11.84
CA PRO A 257 -15.90 12.43 -13.02
C PRO A 257 -15.11 12.89 -14.23
N GLU A 258 -13.95 13.53 -14.03
CA GLU A 258 -13.04 13.96 -15.08
C GLU A 258 -12.08 12.85 -15.54
N SER A 259 -11.87 11.81 -14.70
CA SER A 259 -10.94 10.70 -15.00
C SER A 259 -11.44 9.41 -14.37
N HIS A 260 -12.16 8.62 -15.14
CA HIS A 260 -12.68 7.34 -14.68
C HIS A 260 -11.55 6.32 -14.48
N ILE A 261 -11.73 5.41 -13.52
CA ILE A 261 -10.93 4.19 -13.41
C ILE A 261 -11.25 3.32 -14.63
N LYS A 262 -10.25 2.74 -15.31
CA LYS A 262 -10.45 2.01 -16.58
C LYS A 262 -9.88 0.61 -16.55
N ASN A 263 -10.55 -0.29 -17.28
CA ASN A 263 -10.04 -1.63 -17.58
C ASN A 263 -9.73 -2.44 -16.29
N VAL A 264 -10.73 -2.60 -15.44
CA VAL A 264 -10.63 -3.44 -14.22
C VAL A 264 -11.18 -4.83 -14.52
N THR A 265 -10.37 -5.86 -14.31
CA THR A 265 -10.78 -7.26 -14.46
C THR A 265 -10.71 -7.98 -13.13
N LEU A 266 -11.81 -8.60 -12.74
CA LEU A 266 -11.98 -9.48 -11.58
C LEU A 266 -12.19 -10.90 -12.08
N ASP A 267 -11.16 -11.74 -11.99
CA ASP A 267 -11.15 -13.10 -12.52
C ASP A 267 -11.01 -14.11 -11.37
N ASN A 268 -12.01 -14.94 -11.16
CA ASN A 268 -12.09 -15.87 -10.03
C ASN A 268 -11.90 -15.15 -8.69
N VAL A 269 -12.77 -14.15 -8.42
CA VAL A 269 -12.75 -13.36 -7.18
C VAL A 269 -13.95 -13.74 -6.31
N GLN A 270 -13.67 -14.19 -5.07
CA GLN A 270 -14.66 -14.69 -4.12
C GLN A 270 -14.56 -13.88 -2.82
N ILE A 271 -15.42 -12.91 -2.64
CA ILE A 271 -15.44 -12.03 -1.48
C ILE A 271 -16.79 -12.14 -0.77
N SER A 272 -16.75 -12.46 0.54
CA SER A 272 -17.89 -12.35 1.44
C SER A 272 -17.75 -11.08 2.28
N ALA A 273 -18.76 -10.21 2.28
CA ALA A 273 -18.72 -8.94 3.02
C ALA A 273 -20.12 -8.52 3.50
N LYS A 274 -20.17 -7.72 4.58
CA LYS A 274 -21.42 -7.19 5.13
C LYS A 274 -22.05 -6.10 4.25
N LYS A 275 -21.22 -5.39 3.48
CA LYS A 275 -21.66 -4.36 2.54
C LYS A 275 -21.40 -4.82 1.12
N GLY A 276 -22.23 -4.39 0.21
CA GLY A 276 -22.15 -4.79 -1.20
C GLY A 276 -21.00 -4.11 -1.97
N ILE A 277 -21.31 -3.81 -3.22
CA ILE A 277 -20.38 -3.21 -4.18
C ILE A 277 -20.77 -1.75 -4.36
N ASP A 278 -19.83 -0.82 -4.22
CA ASP A 278 -19.98 0.61 -4.53
C ASP A 278 -19.01 0.97 -5.66
N ILE A 279 -19.57 1.35 -6.83
CA ILE A 279 -18.79 1.62 -8.05
C ILE A 279 -19.26 2.94 -8.64
N ARG A 280 -18.34 3.89 -8.78
CA ARG A 280 -18.61 5.21 -9.38
C ARG A 280 -17.45 5.63 -10.26
N PHE A 281 -17.75 6.17 -11.43
CA PHE A 281 -16.77 6.65 -12.39
C PHE A 281 -15.76 5.56 -12.77
N VAL A 282 -16.26 4.43 -13.25
CA VAL A 282 -15.48 3.27 -13.69
C VAL A 282 -15.94 2.86 -15.08
N ASP A 283 -15.01 2.70 -16.00
CA ASP A 283 -15.25 2.23 -17.36
C ASP A 283 -14.61 0.85 -17.55
N ASN A 284 -15.30 -0.03 -18.26
CA ASN A 284 -14.83 -1.36 -18.63
C ASN A 284 -14.42 -2.20 -17.39
N LEU A 285 -15.38 -2.40 -16.49
CA LEU A 285 -15.27 -3.34 -15.37
C LEU A 285 -15.79 -4.72 -15.81
N VAL A 286 -14.97 -5.75 -15.69
CA VAL A 286 -15.26 -7.10 -16.14
C VAL A 286 -15.16 -8.09 -14.98
N PHE A 287 -16.22 -8.87 -14.77
CA PHE A 287 -16.24 -10.02 -13.86
C PHE A 287 -16.13 -11.29 -14.70
N LYS A 288 -15.21 -12.18 -14.33
CA LYS A 288 -15.00 -13.50 -14.98
C LYS A 288 -14.98 -14.60 -13.92
N ASN A 289 -15.57 -15.77 -14.24
CA ASN A 289 -15.55 -17.01 -13.46
C ASN A 289 -16.22 -16.91 -12.09
#